data_d5ad1b63c67af7a3b0f085ece2a50d25
#
_entry.id   d5ad1b63c67af7a3b0f085ece2a50d25
#
_cell.length_a   1.000
_cell.length_b   1.000
_cell.length_c   1.000
_cell.angle_alpha   90.00
_cell.angle_beta   90.00
_cell.angle_gamma   90.00
#
_symmetry.space_group_name_H-M   'P 1'
#
loop_
_entity.id
_entity.type
_entity.pdbx_description
1 polymer ?
#
loop_
_entity_poly.entity_id
_entity_poly.type
_entity_poly.pdbx_seq_one_letter_code
_entity_poly.pdbx_strand_id
1 'polypeptide(L)'
;MTDPAASPLIDLAARALGHAQNYRDTVAKACRTRVAQSAQEGEDGDAQQRALHGYAWVASYVEALTQLLGWARRLQARDQLSALAVDYVAIGFAEYLQQLRGGVPMSQSETVRPLDFGIPMSAMGMLHGDEVERLIALGNAPGRRAAVVGEASVGRWPDPLLDNEGIEAFRVQVRRFSDDKIAPFANDWHRADILIPDAVVSQMAELGVFGLTIPEAYGGSDLGKLAMAVVSEELSRGYIGTGSLGTRAEIAGELISTGGTAAQKDRYLPSLADGSILPTAVFTEPGSGSDLASLSTRAVRDGEVFRVTGAKTWITHAVRSDLMTLLVRTELDVPGARGISLLLADKPRGVEGNPFPAAGMSGSEIPVLGYRGMKEYELAFDGFTVPASALLGGAPGQGFRQLMATFESARIQTAARATGVAQNALELGLAYALTRKQFGRPIIEFPRVRDKLAMMAVETLIARQLTYFAARCKDTGKRCDVEAGMAKLVAARVAWANADSALQIHGGNGYALEYPVSRVLCDARILNIFEGAGEIQAHVIARGLL
;
A
#
# COMPACT_ATOMS: atom_id res chain seq x y z
N MET A 1 -7.37 29.82 -15.62
CA MET A 1 -7.72 29.86 -17.06
C MET A 1 -7.51 28.46 -17.62
N THR A 2 -8.58 27.82 -18.09
CA THR A 2 -8.53 26.52 -18.76
C THR A 2 -7.78 26.67 -20.08
N ASP A 3 -6.80 25.83 -20.33
CA ASP A 3 -6.07 25.77 -21.59
C ASP A 3 -7.01 25.26 -22.69
N PRO A 4 -7.28 26.01 -23.79
CA PRO A 4 -8.14 25.53 -24.89
C PRO A 4 -7.63 24.24 -25.55
N ALA A 5 -6.33 23.93 -25.42
CA ALA A 5 -5.72 22.69 -25.92
C ALA A 5 -5.93 21.48 -24.97
N ALA A 6 -6.44 21.70 -23.77
CA ALA A 6 -6.60 20.67 -22.74
C ALA A 6 -7.72 19.66 -23.09
N SER A 7 -8.90 20.14 -23.50
CA SER A 7 -10.05 19.27 -23.87
C SER A 7 -9.70 18.26 -24.97
N PRO A 8 -9.09 18.64 -26.10
CA PRO A 8 -8.73 17.69 -27.16
C PRO A 8 -7.79 16.58 -26.70
N LEU A 9 -6.88 16.84 -25.74
CA LEU A 9 -5.97 15.83 -25.23
C LEU A 9 -6.70 14.84 -24.31
N ILE A 10 -7.62 15.31 -23.47
CA ILE A 10 -8.43 14.43 -22.59
C ILE A 10 -9.33 13.51 -23.42
N ASP A 11 -9.91 14.03 -24.51
CA ASP A 11 -10.71 13.23 -25.44
C ASP A 11 -9.85 12.20 -26.20
N LEU A 12 -8.63 12.57 -26.59
CA LEU A 12 -7.68 11.66 -27.19
C LEU A 12 -7.28 10.54 -26.20
N ALA A 13 -7.00 10.89 -24.94
CA ALA A 13 -6.70 9.93 -23.89
C ALA A 13 -7.87 8.96 -23.65
N ALA A 14 -9.12 9.45 -23.73
CA ALA A 14 -10.29 8.59 -23.60
C ALA A 14 -10.41 7.55 -24.73
N ARG A 15 -10.13 7.95 -25.97
CA ARG A 15 -10.12 6.99 -27.10
C ARG A 15 -8.96 5.99 -26.98
N ALA A 16 -7.76 6.47 -26.63
CA ALA A 16 -6.61 5.59 -26.41
C ALA A 16 -6.83 4.61 -25.25
N LEU A 17 -7.55 5.01 -24.19
CA LEU A 17 -7.94 4.11 -23.10
C LEU A 17 -8.85 2.98 -23.62
N GLY A 18 -9.76 3.23 -24.55
CA GLY A 18 -10.58 2.20 -25.19
C GLY A 18 -9.74 1.12 -25.86
N HIS A 19 -8.65 1.51 -26.53
CA HIS A 19 -7.70 0.55 -27.10
C HIS A 19 -6.98 -0.28 -26.03
N ALA A 20 -6.56 0.32 -24.92
CA ALA A 20 -5.93 -0.39 -23.79
C ALA A 20 -6.91 -1.36 -23.13
N GLN A 21 -8.18 -0.98 -22.98
CA GLN A 21 -9.25 -1.84 -22.46
C GLN A 21 -9.49 -3.05 -23.36
N ASN A 22 -9.55 -2.85 -24.67
CA ASN A 22 -9.66 -3.95 -25.66
C ASN A 22 -8.47 -4.91 -25.58
N TYR A 23 -7.25 -4.39 -25.37
CA TYR A 23 -6.07 -5.22 -25.15
C TYR A 23 -6.19 -6.04 -23.85
N ARG A 24 -6.55 -5.42 -22.73
CA ARG A 24 -6.80 -6.13 -21.45
C ARG A 24 -7.81 -7.26 -21.63
N ASP A 25 -8.92 -7.01 -22.32
CA ASP A 25 -9.98 -8.00 -22.54
C ASP A 25 -9.50 -9.15 -23.43
N THR A 26 -8.66 -8.86 -24.41
CA THR A 26 -7.99 -9.85 -25.25
C THR A 26 -7.05 -10.75 -24.43
N VAL A 27 -6.24 -10.15 -23.54
CA VAL A 27 -5.37 -10.89 -22.62
C VAL A 27 -6.20 -11.75 -21.66
N ALA A 28 -7.29 -11.20 -21.11
CA ALA A 28 -8.20 -11.95 -20.24
C ALA A 28 -8.76 -13.20 -20.93
N LYS A 29 -9.21 -13.06 -22.18
CA LYS A 29 -9.71 -14.18 -22.97
C LYS A 29 -8.62 -15.23 -23.21
N ALA A 30 -7.41 -14.81 -23.56
CA ALA A 30 -6.27 -15.71 -23.75
C ALA A 30 -5.94 -16.48 -22.46
N CYS A 31 -5.90 -15.81 -21.31
CA CYS A 31 -5.67 -16.46 -20.02
C CYS A 31 -6.77 -17.48 -19.67
N ARG A 32 -8.05 -17.14 -19.84
CA ARG A 32 -9.16 -18.08 -19.60
C ARG A 32 -9.04 -19.33 -20.46
N THR A 33 -8.69 -19.16 -21.74
CA THR A 33 -8.50 -20.30 -22.67
C THR A 33 -7.36 -21.21 -22.20
N ARG A 34 -6.22 -20.64 -21.79
CA ARG A 34 -5.06 -21.41 -21.31
C ARG A 34 -5.37 -22.17 -20.02
N VAL A 35 -6.04 -21.52 -19.07
CA VAL A 35 -6.46 -22.17 -17.81
C VAL A 35 -7.41 -23.33 -18.08
N ALA A 36 -8.37 -23.17 -19.01
CA ALA A 36 -9.28 -24.24 -19.38
C ALA A 36 -8.56 -25.41 -20.08
N GLN A 37 -7.58 -25.13 -20.93
CA GLN A 37 -6.76 -26.16 -21.59
C GLN A 37 -5.91 -26.94 -20.60
N SER A 38 -5.16 -26.26 -19.72
CA SER A 38 -4.37 -26.91 -18.66
C SER A 38 -5.23 -27.82 -17.77
N ALA A 39 -6.43 -27.36 -17.42
CA ALA A 39 -7.37 -28.18 -16.63
C ALA A 39 -7.83 -29.46 -17.38
N GLN A 40 -8.02 -29.39 -18.71
CA GLN A 40 -8.35 -30.55 -19.53
C GLN A 40 -7.18 -31.53 -19.70
N GLU A 41 -5.96 -31.01 -19.73
CA GLU A 41 -4.72 -31.79 -19.83
C GLU A 41 -4.27 -32.37 -18.47
N GLY A 42 -4.97 -32.05 -17.39
CA GLY A 42 -4.65 -32.52 -16.03
C GLY A 42 -3.39 -31.88 -15.45
N GLU A 43 -2.97 -30.72 -16.02
CA GLU A 43 -1.87 -29.95 -15.49
C GLU A 43 -2.26 -29.22 -14.19
N ASP A 44 -1.28 -29.02 -13.32
CA ASP A 44 -1.45 -28.19 -12.14
C ASP A 44 -1.74 -26.73 -12.55
N GLY A 45 -2.61 -26.05 -11.80
CA GLY A 45 -2.94 -24.63 -12.00
C GLY A 45 -1.72 -23.70 -12.02
N ASP A 46 -0.60 -24.15 -11.47
CA ASP A 46 0.68 -23.43 -11.45
C ASP A 46 1.31 -23.28 -12.86
N ALA A 47 1.00 -24.15 -13.80
CA ALA A 47 1.51 -24.07 -15.19
C ALA A 47 1.21 -22.72 -15.87
N GLN A 48 0.11 -22.06 -15.50
CA GLN A 48 -0.32 -20.78 -16.06
C GLN A 48 0.01 -19.57 -15.17
N GLN A 49 0.72 -19.75 -14.06
CA GLN A 49 0.95 -18.73 -13.05
C GLN A 49 1.64 -17.46 -13.62
N ARG A 50 2.61 -17.63 -14.54
CA ARG A 50 3.27 -16.49 -15.21
C ARG A 50 2.30 -15.66 -16.05
N ALA A 51 1.43 -16.28 -16.81
CA ALA A 51 0.44 -15.58 -17.64
C ALA A 51 -0.60 -14.87 -16.77
N LEU A 52 -1.09 -15.54 -15.71
CA LEU A 52 -2.04 -14.97 -14.76
C LEU A 52 -1.45 -13.78 -14.00
N HIS A 53 -0.19 -13.89 -13.54
CA HIS A 53 0.54 -12.81 -12.90
C HIS A 53 0.69 -11.61 -13.86
N GLY A 54 1.09 -11.86 -15.09
CA GLY A 54 1.21 -10.84 -16.12
C GLY A 54 -0.13 -10.16 -16.44
N TYR A 55 -1.23 -10.92 -16.51
CA TYR A 55 -2.57 -10.37 -16.71
C TYR A 55 -2.98 -9.42 -15.58
N ALA A 56 -2.66 -9.76 -14.32
CA ALA A 56 -2.92 -8.87 -13.19
C ALA A 56 -2.22 -7.50 -13.36
N TRP A 57 -0.98 -7.48 -13.86
CA TRP A 57 -0.26 -6.25 -14.16
C TRP A 57 -0.89 -5.47 -15.31
N VAL A 58 -1.24 -6.13 -16.42
CA VAL A 58 -1.95 -5.50 -17.55
C VAL A 58 -3.27 -4.87 -17.07
N ALA A 59 -4.07 -5.60 -16.30
CA ALA A 59 -5.32 -5.08 -15.76
C ALA A 59 -5.10 -3.89 -14.82
N SER A 60 -4.10 -3.96 -13.95
CA SER A 60 -3.76 -2.86 -13.02
C SER A 60 -3.29 -1.60 -13.76
N TYR A 61 -2.56 -1.73 -14.84
CA TYR A 61 -2.12 -0.59 -15.68
C TYR A 61 -3.30 0.07 -16.39
N VAL A 62 -4.21 -0.73 -16.95
CA VAL A 62 -5.41 -0.19 -17.60
C VAL A 62 -6.30 0.51 -16.60
N GLU A 63 -6.47 -0.06 -15.40
CA GLU A 63 -7.23 0.60 -14.33
C GLU A 63 -6.55 1.89 -13.85
N ALA A 64 -5.23 1.89 -13.71
CA ALA A 64 -4.47 3.09 -13.37
C ALA A 64 -4.68 4.23 -14.39
N LEU A 65 -4.67 3.92 -15.69
CA LEU A 65 -5.02 4.89 -16.75
C LEU A 65 -6.48 5.35 -16.66
N THR A 66 -7.40 4.44 -16.30
CA THR A 66 -8.82 4.79 -16.09
C THR A 66 -8.97 5.80 -14.96
N GLN A 67 -8.27 5.58 -13.84
CA GLN A 67 -8.34 6.50 -12.70
C GLN A 67 -7.62 7.83 -12.97
N LEU A 68 -6.51 7.84 -13.69
CA LEU A 68 -5.84 9.05 -14.13
C LEU A 68 -6.73 9.91 -15.04
N LEU A 69 -7.40 9.28 -16.02
CA LEU A 69 -8.36 9.97 -16.88
C LEU A 69 -9.58 10.47 -16.10
N GLY A 70 -10.10 9.65 -15.19
CA GLY A 70 -11.21 10.01 -14.32
C GLY A 70 -10.89 11.24 -13.46
N TRP A 71 -9.69 11.29 -12.90
CA TRP A 71 -9.19 12.46 -12.16
C TRP A 71 -9.17 13.72 -13.03
N ALA A 72 -8.59 13.65 -14.23
CA ALA A 72 -8.53 14.79 -15.14
C ALA A 72 -9.91 15.29 -15.56
N ARG A 73 -10.86 14.37 -15.80
CA ARG A 73 -12.25 14.71 -16.11
C ARG A 73 -12.98 15.40 -14.95
N ARG A 74 -12.71 14.97 -13.70
CA ARG A 74 -13.24 15.66 -12.52
C ARG A 74 -12.70 17.09 -12.39
N LEU A 75 -11.40 17.30 -12.66
CA LEU A 75 -10.82 18.65 -12.74
C LEU A 75 -11.45 19.48 -13.86
N GLN A 76 -11.65 18.88 -15.03
CA GLN A 76 -12.28 19.55 -16.17
C GLN A 76 -13.72 19.98 -15.84
N ALA A 77 -14.49 19.11 -15.21
CA ALA A 77 -15.88 19.42 -14.80
C ALA A 77 -15.99 20.57 -13.78
N ARG A 78 -14.88 20.93 -13.12
CA ARG A 78 -14.77 22.04 -12.16
C ARG A 78 -14.05 23.27 -12.70
N ASP A 79 -13.73 23.30 -13.99
CA ASP A 79 -12.89 24.34 -14.60
C ASP A 79 -11.50 24.49 -13.94
N GLN A 80 -10.97 23.42 -13.37
CA GLN A 80 -9.68 23.36 -12.68
C GLN A 80 -8.60 22.59 -13.45
N LEU A 81 -8.88 22.14 -14.68
CA LEU A 81 -7.91 21.39 -15.49
C LEU A 81 -6.80 22.33 -15.96
N SER A 82 -5.65 22.26 -15.27
CA SER A 82 -4.47 23.05 -15.57
C SER A 82 -3.60 22.41 -16.66
N ALA A 83 -2.71 23.20 -17.30
CA ALA A 83 -1.70 22.68 -18.22
C ALA A 83 -0.81 21.61 -17.55
N LEU A 84 -0.48 21.80 -16.27
CA LEU A 84 0.25 20.80 -15.47
C LEU A 84 -0.50 19.47 -15.40
N ALA A 85 -1.79 19.49 -15.10
CA ALA A 85 -2.62 18.28 -15.05
C ALA A 85 -2.66 17.57 -16.41
N VAL A 86 -2.75 18.31 -17.49
CA VAL A 86 -2.71 17.80 -18.87
C VAL A 86 -1.35 17.10 -19.16
N ASP A 87 -0.24 17.69 -18.70
CA ASP A 87 1.09 17.09 -18.85
C ASP A 87 1.21 15.76 -18.09
N TYR A 88 0.66 15.66 -16.89
CA TYR A 88 0.61 14.40 -16.13
C TYR A 88 -0.17 13.31 -16.88
N VAL A 89 -1.33 13.65 -17.43
CA VAL A 89 -2.13 12.72 -18.25
C VAL A 89 -1.35 12.27 -19.49
N ALA A 90 -0.80 13.23 -20.22
CA ALA A 90 -0.09 12.92 -21.46
C ALA A 90 1.12 12.01 -21.23
N ILE A 91 1.95 12.29 -20.22
CA ILE A 91 3.15 11.50 -19.89
C ILE A 91 2.73 10.11 -19.37
N GLY A 92 1.76 10.05 -18.44
CA GLY A 92 1.31 8.79 -17.86
C GLY A 92 0.71 7.85 -18.89
N PHE A 93 -0.15 8.37 -19.78
CA PHE A 93 -0.70 7.58 -20.88
C PHE A 93 0.38 7.12 -21.86
N ALA A 94 1.27 8.02 -22.30
CA ALA A 94 2.31 7.68 -23.25
C ALA A 94 3.21 6.56 -22.72
N GLU A 95 3.62 6.65 -21.44
CA GLU A 95 4.50 5.65 -20.83
C GLU A 95 3.80 4.31 -20.67
N TYR A 96 2.58 4.29 -20.10
CA TYR A 96 1.88 3.04 -19.84
C TYR A 96 1.38 2.37 -21.11
N LEU A 97 0.96 3.11 -22.13
CA LEU A 97 0.60 2.54 -23.43
C LEU A 97 1.81 1.90 -24.13
N GLN A 98 3.00 2.50 -24.04
CA GLN A 98 4.23 1.91 -24.58
C GLN A 98 4.61 0.63 -23.83
N GLN A 99 4.46 0.62 -22.51
CA GLN A 99 4.72 -0.58 -21.70
C GLN A 99 3.70 -1.69 -21.99
N LEU A 100 2.41 -1.39 -22.14
CA LEU A 100 1.40 -2.36 -22.55
C LEU A 100 1.73 -2.95 -23.93
N ARG A 101 2.27 -2.16 -24.85
CA ARG A 101 2.66 -2.57 -26.19
C ARG A 101 3.96 -3.38 -26.24
N GLY A 102 4.97 -2.95 -25.51
CA GLY A 102 6.33 -3.50 -25.58
C GLY A 102 6.68 -4.50 -24.49
N GLY A 103 5.97 -4.44 -23.39
CA GLY A 103 6.17 -5.26 -22.19
C GLY A 103 6.02 -4.46 -20.90
N VAL A 104 5.21 -4.98 -20.00
CA VAL A 104 4.94 -4.38 -18.67
C VAL A 104 5.98 -4.90 -17.68
N PRO A 105 6.77 -4.03 -17.03
CA PRO A 105 7.69 -4.44 -15.99
C PRO A 105 6.93 -4.85 -14.73
N MET A 106 7.14 -6.09 -14.29
CA MET A 106 6.57 -6.64 -13.06
C MET A 106 7.54 -6.48 -11.87
N SER A 107 8.83 -6.56 -12.13
CA SER A 107 9.94 -6.30 -11.20
C SER A 107 11.14 -5.75 -11.98
N GLN A 108 12.31 -5.58 -11.32
CA GLN A 108 13.51 -5.05 -11.98
C GLN A 108 13.97 -5.89 -13.18
N SER A 109 13.79 -7.21 -13.14
CA SER A 109 14.29 -8.13 -14.17
C SER A 109 13.18 -8.88 -14.91
N GLU A 110 11.93 -8.70 -14.48
CA GLU A 110 10.78 -9.42 -15.04
C GLU A 110 9.89 -8.49 -15.83
N THR A 111 9.65 -8.87 -17.06
CA THR A 111 8.74 -8.14 -17.97
C THR A 111 7.79 -9.14 -18.61
N VAL A 112 6.50 -8.86 -18.55
CA VAL A 112 5.49 -9.62 -19.28
C VAL A 112 5.22 -8.97 -20.64
N ARG A 113 5.17 -9.76 -21.69
CA ARG A 113 4.96 -9.33 -23.07
C ARG A 113 3.72 -9.98 -23.68
N PRO A 114 3.16 -9.44 -24.77
CA PRO A 114 2.01 -10.06 -25.44
C PRO A 114 2.20 -11.54 -25.78
N LEU A 115 3.41 -11.95 -26.17
CA LEU A 115 3.73 -13.35 -26.45
C LEU A 115 3.63 -14.27 -25.22
N ASP A 116 3.83 -13.76 -24.02
CA ASP A 116 3.68 -14.54 -22.77
C ASP A 116 2.22 -14.99 -22.57
N PHE A 117 1.26 -14.30 -23.20
CA PHE A 117 -0.17 -14.67 -23.24
C PHE A 117 -0.55 -15.52 -24.46
N GLY A 118 0.39 -15.79 -25.35
CA GLY A 118 0.10 -16.42 -26.65
C GLY A 118 -0.52 -15.47 -27.67
N ILE A 119 -0.43 -14.14 -27.47
CA ILE A 119 -0.91 -13.13 -28.39
C ILE A 119 0.21 -12.79 -29.39
N PRO A 120 0.06 -13.10 -30.69
CA PRO A 120 1.09 -12.79 -31.66
C PRO A 120 1.16 -11.28 -31.92
N MET A 121 2.34 -10.79 -32.30
CA MET A 121 2.55 -9.36 -32.59
C MET A 121 1.62 -8.83 -33.70
N SER A 122 1.22 -9.68 -34.64
CA SER A 122 0.23 -9.32 -35.69
C SER A 122 -1.15 -8.95 -35.12
N ALA A 123 -1.51 -9.45 -33.94
CA ALA A 123 -2.77 -9.12 -33.27
C ALA A 123 -2.68 -7.85 -32.41
N MET A 124 -1.49 -7.20 -32.32
CA MET A 124 -1.27 -6.00 -31.51
C MET A 124 -1.73 -4.70 -32.19
N GLY A 125 -2.37 -4.78 -33.37
CA GLY A 125 -2.89 -3.61 -34.09
C GLY A 125 -3.77 -2.68 -33.24
N MET A 126 -4.46 -3.23 -32.23
CA MET A 126 -5.27 -2.44 -31.31
C MET A 126 -4.48 -1.42 -30.49
N LEU A 127 -3.20 -1.66 -30.20
CA LEU A 127 -2.32 -0.72 -29.50
C LEU A 127 -1.44 0.10 -30.45
N HIS A 128 -1.67 0.04 -31.77
CA HIS A 128 -1.00 0.78 -32.83
C HIS A 128 -1.96 1.67 -33.64
N GLY A 129 -3.14 1.98 -33.09
CA GLY A 129 -4.07 2.94 -33.71
C GLY A 129 -3.58 4.37 -33.64
N ASP A 130 -4.06 5.23 -34.56
CA ASP A 130 -3.63 6.63 -34.70
C ASP A 130 -3.76 7.42 -33.38
N GLU A 131 -4.80 7.17 -32.59
CA GLU A 131 -5.01 7.82 -31.29
C GLU A 131 -3.89 7.46 -30.29
N VAL A 132 -3.49 6.19 -30.26
CA VAL A 132 -2.43 5.69 -29.37
C VAL A 132 -1.09 6.27 -29.79
N GLU A 133 -0.74 6.21 -31.09
CA GLU A 133 0.53 6.76 -31.61
C GLU A 133 0.63 8.26 -31.36
N ARG A 134 -0.46 8.99 -31.62
CA ARG A 134 -0.52 10.44 -31.41
C ARG A 134 -0.35 10.79 -29.93
N LEU A 135 -0.99 10.04 -29.01
CA LEU A 135 -0.89 10.31 -27.58
C LEU A 135 0.51 9.96 -27.05
N ILE A 136 1.12 8.87 -27.53
CA ILE A 136 2.49 8.51 -27.21
C ILE A 136 3.46 9.62 -27.66
N ALA A 137 3.32 10.13 -28.89
CA ALA A 137 4.16 11.20 -29.40
C ALA A 137 4.00 12.50 -28.57
N LEU A 138 2.77 12.87 -28.22
CA LEU A 138 2.50 14.04 -27.39
C LEU A 138 3.07 13.92 -25.98
N GLY A 139 2.93 12.77 -25.32
CA GLY A 139 3.40 12.57 -23.95
C GLY A 139 4.94 12.45 -23.85
N ASN A 140 5.59 12.00 -24.93
CA ASN A 140 7.05 11.91 -25.00
C ASN A 140 7.72 13.22 -25.44
N ALA A 141 6.96 14.28 -25.73
CA ALA A 141 7.53 15.57 -26.09
C ALA A 141 8.45 16.09 -24.96
N PRO A 142 9.72 16.43 -25.24
CA PRO A 142 10.69 16.78 -24.19
C PRO A 142 10.27 17.94 -23.30
N GLY A 143 9.48 18.88 -23.83
CA GLY A 143 8.96 20.04 -23.10
C GLY A 143 8.04 19.68 -21.94
N ARG A 144 7.24 18.61 -22.04
CA ARG A 144 6.27 18.22 -21.00
C ARG A 144 6.94 17.78 -19.72
N ARG A 145 7.97 16.92 -19.81
CA ARG A 145 8.72 16.48 -18.62
C ARG A 145 9.46 17.66 -17.98
N ALA A 146 9.97 18.60 -18.79
CA ALA A 146 10.58 19.81 -18.28
C ALA A 146 9.57 20.72 -17.57
N ALA A 147 8.34 20.85 -18.10
CA ALA A 147 7.27 21.62 -17.47
C ALA A 147 6.86 21.03 -16.11
N VAL A 148 6.62 19.72 -16.04
CA VAL A 148 6.31 19.03 -14.76
C VAL A 148 7.38 19.31 -13.70
N VAL A 149 8.67 19.17 -14.04
CA VAL A 149 9.75 19.39 -13.08
C VAL A 149 9.90 20.89 -12.77
N GLY A 150 9.67 21.78 -13.73
CA GLY A 150 9.66 23.23 -13.52
C GLY A 150 8.60 23.65 -12.50
N GLU A 151 7.38 23.16 -12.61
CA GLU A 151 6.31 23.42 -11.64
C GLU A 151 6.64 22.82 -10.25
N ALA A 152 7.11 21.57 -10.22
CA ALA A 152 7.54 20.92 -8.98
C ALA A 152 8.68 21.67 -8.28
N SER A 153 9.62 22.25 -9.02
CA SER A 153 10.77 23.01 -8.48
C SER A 153 10.39 24.26 -7.70
N VAL A 154 9.19 24.77 -7.93
CA VAL A 154 8.61 25.92 -7.22
C VAL A 154 7.46 25.52 -6.29
N GLY A 155 7.36 24.24 -5.96
CA GLY A 155 6.39 23.69 -5.00
C GLY A 155 4.97 23.56 -5.54
N ARG A 156 4.76 23.67 -6.86
CA ARG A 156 3.44 23.52 -7.48
C ARG A 156 3.21 22.09 -7.93
N TRP A 157 2.18 21.47 -7.35
CA TRP A 157 1.75 20.10 -7.60
C TRP A 157 0.31 20.08 -8.11
N PRO A 158 -0.10 19.08 -8.90
CA PRO A 158 -1.51 18.94 -9.25
C PRO A 158 -2.34 18.60 -8.01
N ASP A 159 -3.56 19.16 -7.93
CA ASP A 159 -4.51 18.85 -6.87
C ASP A 159 -4.91 17.36 -6.93
N PRO A 160 -4.76 16.57 -5.86
CA PRO A 160 -5.17 15.17 -5.84
C PRO A 160 -6.68 14.97 -5.92
N LEU A 161 -7.48 16.01 -5.67
CA LEU A 161 -8.92 16.06 -5.76
C LEU A 161 -9.63 15.06 -4.84
N LEU A 162 -9.65 15.38 -3.54
CA LEU A 162 -10.25 14.50 -2.52
C LEU A 162 -11.79 14.55 -2.52
N ASP A 163 -12.39 15.61 -3.06
CA ASP A 163 -13.84 15.80 -3.12
C ASP A 163 -14.55 15.90 -1.75
N ASN A 164 -13.79 16.17 -0.67
CA ASN A 164 -14.28 16.31 0.69
C ASN A 164 -13.43 17.34 1.45
N GLU A 165 -14.03 18.49 1.80
CA GLU A 165 -13.34 19.60 2.48
C GLU A 165 -12.82 19.21 3.87
N GLY A 166 -13.54 18.34 4.60
CA GLY A 166 -13.12 17.86 5.92
C GLY A 166 -11.88 16.98 5.82
N ILE A 167 -11.84 16.05 4.86
CA ILE A 167 -10.66 15.20 4.61
C ILE A 167 -9.49 16.07 4.15
N GLU A 168 -9.71 17.08 3.31
CA GLU A 168 -8.65 17.98 2.85
C GLU A 168 -8.08 18.82 4.01
N ALA A 169 -8.93 19.38 4.87
CA ALA A 169 -8.49 20.12 6.04
C ALA A 169 -7.65 19.23 6.98
N PHE A 170 -8.09 17.99 7.18
CA PHE A 170 -7.36 17.02 8.00
C PHE A 170 -6.03 16.61 7.34
N ARG A 171 -6.00 16.39 6.03
CA ARG A 171 -4.77 16.16 5.27
C ARG A 171 -3.73 17.26 5.49
N VAL A 172 -4.15 18.51 5.40
CA VAL A 172 -3.26 19.68 5.62
C VAL A 172 -2.69 19.68 7.05
N GLN A 173 -3.52 19.37 8.04
CA GLN A 173 -3.10 19.30 9.43
C GLN A 173 -2.08 18.17 9.67
N VAL A 174 -2.36 16.96 9.18
CA VAL A 174 -1.48 15.80 9.30
C VAL A 174 -0.18 16.02 8.53
N ARG A 175 -0.24 16.63 7.35
CA ARG A 175 0.95 17.01 6.57
C ARG A 175 1.86 17.93 7.37
N ARG A 176 1.29 18.99 7.97
CA ARG A 176 2.06 19.90 8.83
C ARG A 176 2.67 19.17 10.02
N PHE A 177 1.91 18.32 10.68
CA PHE A 177 2.42 17.49 11.77
C PHE A 177 3.58 16.60 11.31
N SER A 178 3.45 15.97 10.15
CA SER A 178 4.49 15.13 9.55
C SER A 178 5.76 15.94 9.23
N ASP A 179 5.62 17.16 8.70
CA ASP A 179 6.74 18.04 8.37
C ASP A 179 7.46 18.56 9.63
N ASP A 180 6.71 18.89 10.68
CA ASP A 180 7.26 19.53 11.90
C ASP A 180 7.80 18.51 12.91
N LYS A 181 7.17 17.33 13.03
CA LYS A 181 7.40 16.39 14.15
C LYS A 181 7.94 15.01 13.73
N ILE A 182 7.91 14.68 12.44
CA ILE A 182 8.32 13.35 11.97
C ILE A 182 9.51 13.45 11.02
N ALA A 183 9.36 14.11 9.88
CA ALA A 183 10.35 14.12 8.81
C ALA A 183 11.76 14.58 9.26
N PRO A 184 11.91 15.61 10.10
CA PRO A 184 13.22 16.06 10.56
C PRO A 184 13.98 15.04 11.41
N PHE A 185 13.27 14.13 12.08
CA PHE A 185 13.83 13.18 13.05
C PHE A 185 13.88 11.75 12.53
N ALA A 186 13.16 11.44 11.45
CA ALA A 186 12.98 10.09 10.95
C ALA A 186 14.31 9.36 10.62
N ASN A 187 15.30 10.09 10.08
CA ASN A 187 16.60 9.51 9.77
C ASN A 187 17.39 9.16 11.03
N ASP A 188 17.31 9.98 12.08
CA ASP A 188 17.99 9.73 13.35
C ASP A 188 17.36 8.54 14.08
N TRP A 189 16.04 8.43 14.11
CA TRP A 189 15.34 7.28 14.68
C TRP A 189 15.72 5.97 13.95
N HIS A 190 15.76 6.01 12.62
CA HIS A 190 16.17 4.87 11.81
C HIS A 190 17.62 4.46 12.09
N ARG A 191 18.55 5.41 12.14
CA ARG A 191 19.98 5.15 12.38
C ARG A 191 20.27 4.65 13.79
N ALA A 192 19.57 5.22 14.78
CA ALA A 192 19.67 4.79 16.17
C ALA A 192 18.91 3.49 16.44
N ASP A 193 18.16 2.98 15.46
CA ASP A 193 17.33 1.77 15.56
C ASP A 193 16.41 1.81 16.79
N ILE A 194 15.69 2.90 16.95
CA ILE A 194 14.76 3.10 18.06
C ILE A 194 13.30 3.13 17.57
N LEU A 195 12.39 2.72 18.44
CA LEU A 195 10.95 2.92 18.21
C LEU A 195 10.62 4.40 18.04
N ILE A 196 9.64 4.71 17.21
CA ILE A 196 9.04 6.05 17.14
C ILE A 196 8.70 6.49 18.56
N PRO A 197 9.14 7.68 19.01
CA PRO A 197 8.95 8.13 20.39
C PRO A 197 7.48 8.15 20.82
N ASP A 198 7.19 7.76 22.07
CA ASP A 198 5.83 7.74 22.60
C ASP A 198 5.16 9.13 22.57
N ALA A 199 5.95 10.21 22.71
CA ALA A 199 5.44 11.58 22.57
C ALA A 199 4.85 11.84 21.16
N VAL A 200 5.42 11.25 20.09
CA VAL A 200 4.87 11.35 18.74
C VAL A 200 3.59 10.53 18.63
N VAL A 201 3.56 9.33 19.23
CA VAL A 201 2.36 8.47 19.26
C VAL A 201 1.22 9.18 19.99
N SER A 202 1.50 9.82 21.14
CA SER A 202 0.50 10.60 21.89
C SER A 202 -0.05 11.78 21.07
N GLN A 203 0.81 12.51 20.35
CA GLN A 203 0.36 13.58 19.46
C GLN A 203 -0.48 13.06 18.28
N MET A 204 -0.19 11.88 17.76
CA MET A 204 -1.02 11.23 16.75
C MET A 204 -2.41 10.87 17.31
N ALA A 205 -2.48 10.43 18.56
CA ALA A 205 -3.73 10.17 19.28
C ALA A 205 -4.56 11.46 19.46
N GLU A 206 -3.92 12.53 19.91
CA GLU A 206 -4.54 13.87 20.07
C GLU A 206 -5.09 14.40 18.72
N LEU A 207 -4.43 14.08 17.60
CA LEU A 207 -4.90 14.39 16.26
C LEU A 207 -6.06 13.48 15.77
N GLY A 208 -6.44 12.46 16.55
CA GLY A 208 -7.50 11.52 16.18
C GLY A 208 -7.12 10.48 15.13
N VAL A 209 -5.82 10.26 14.86
CA VAL A 209 -5.33 9.34 13.82
C VAL A 209 -5.83 7.90 14.02
N PHE A 210 -5.96 7.45 15.26
CA PHE A 210 -6.32 6.06 15.57
C PHE A 210 -7.82 5.79 15.50
N GLY A 211 -8.66 6.83 15.61
CA GLY A 211 -10.13 6.74 15.59
C GLY A 211 -10.80 7.03 14.25
N LEU A 212 -10.04 7.22 13.16
CA LEU A 212 -10.55 7.72 11.88
C LEU A 212 -11.71 6.91 11.30
N THR A 213 -11.67 5.59 11.43
CA THR A 213 -12.66 4.67 10.87
C THR A 213 -13.49 3.96 11.93
N ILE A 214 -13.26 4.29 13.21
CA ILE A 214 -14.07 3.78 14.32
C ILE A 214 -15.36 4.61 14.37
N PRO A 215 -16.54 3.97 14.55
CA PRO A 215 -17.82 4.68 14.61
C PRO A 215 -17.85 5.72 15.74
N GLU A 216 -18.57 6.83 15.51
CA GLU A 216 -18.74 7.92 16.48
C GLU A 216 -19.30 7.44 17.83
N ALA A 217 -20.19 6.42 17.80
CA ALA A 217 -20.74 5.81 19.01
C ALA A 217 -19.69 5.23 19.96
N TYR A 218 -18.47 4.98 19.46
CA TYR A 218 -17.31 4.49 20.22
C TYR A 218 -16.19 5.53 20.31
N GLY A 219 -16.49 6.80 20.07
CA GLY A 219 -15.51 7.90 20.19
C GLY A 219 -14.59 8.08 18.97
N GLY A 220 -14.84 7.39 17.87
CA GLY A 220 -14.15 7.61 16.59
C GLY A 220 -14.75 8.76 15.79
N SER A 221 -14.23 8.96 14.57
CA SER A 221 -14.65 10.04 13.65
C SER A 221 -15.48 9.54 12.46
N ASP A 222 -15.52 8.24 12.22
CA ASP A 222 -16.24 7.57 11.11
C ASP A 222 -16.02 8.20 9.72
N LEU A 223 -14.81 8.69 9.46
CA LEU A 223 -14.45 9.42 8.22
C LEU A 223 -14.20 8.52 7.01
N GLY A 224 -14.23 7.19 7.22
CA GLY A 224 -14.08 6.20 6.17
C GLY A 224 -12.63 5.92 5.74
N LYS A 225 -12.52 5.03 4.75
CA LYS A 225 -11.22 4.50 4.29
C LYS A 225 -10.44 5.49 3.44
N LEU A 226 -11.12 6.41 2.76
CA LEU A 226 -10.44 7.48 2.02
C LEU A 226 -9.66 8.39 2.98
N ALA A 227 -10.26 8.82 4.09
CA ALA A 227 -9.58 9.63 5.10
C ALA A 227 -8.38 8.91 5.67
N MET A 228 -8.55 7.63 6.01
CA MET A 228 -7.46 6.79 6.52
C MET A 228 -6.32 6.63 5.51
N ALA A 229 -6.62 6.43 4.21
CA ALA A 229 -5.61 6.35 3.17
C ALA A 229 -4.81 7.66 3.04
N VAL A 230 -5.50 8.81 3.04
CA VAL A 230 -4.90 10.14 2.99
C VAL A 230 -3.96 10.39 4.19
N VAL A 231 -4.40 10.04 5.38
CA VAL A 231 -3.60 10.19 6.60
C VAL A 231 -2.39 9.27 6.60
N SER A 232 -2.58 8.00 6.20
CA SER A 232 -1.47 7.04 6.08
C SER A 232 -0.42 7.50 5.06
N GLU A 233 -0.84 8.11 3.95
CA GLU A 233 0.04 8.71 2.95
C GLU A 233 0.88 9.83 3.55
N GLU A 234 0.26 10.84 4.18
CA GLU A 234 0.97 12.01 4.70
C GLU A 234 1.92 11.65 5.86
N LEU A 235 1.52 10.74 6.75
CA LEU A 235 2.41 10.23 7.80
C LEU A 235 3.59 9.45 7.22
N SER A 236 3.35 8.61 6.19
CA SER A 236 4.40 7.79 5.56
C SER A 236 5.33 8.61 4.68
N ARG A 237 4.90 9.78 4.21
CA ARG A 237 5.77 10.77 3.57
C ARG A 237 6.84 11.28 4.55
N GLY A 238 6.51 11.45 5.82
CA GLY A 238 7.49 11.75 6.87
C GLY A 238 8.34 10.54 7.23
N TYR A 239 7.68 9.45 7.60
CA TYR A 239 8.30 8.18 7.94
C TYR A 239 7.30 7.02 7.82
N ILE A 240 7.66 5.96 7.11
CA ILE A 240 6.76 4.81 6.87
C ILE A 240 6.19 4.20 8.17
N GLY A 241 6.99 4.20 9.25
CA GLY A 241 6.57 3.66 10.54
C GLY A 241 5.40 4.42 11.15
N THR A 242 5.35 5.75 11.03
CA THR A 242 4.24 6.54 11.57
C THR A 242 2.92 6.25 10.86
N GLY A 243 2.92 6.09 9.53
CA GLY A 243 1.73 5.62 8.81
C GLY A 243 1.31 4.22 9.22
N SER A 244 2.26 3.39 9.64
CA SER A 244 1.99 2.02 10.07
C SER A 244 1.32 1.93 11.44
N LEU A 245 1.57 2.86 12.35
CA LEU A 245 0.88 2.91 13.64
C LEU A 245 -0.64 3.03 13.46
N GLY A 246 -1.09 3.96 12.60
CA GLY A 246 -2.50 4.08 12.25
C GLY A 246 -3.07 2.81 11.62
N THR A 247 -2.29 2.13 10.77
CA THR A 247 -2.71 0.86 10.15
C THR A 247 -2.98 -0.24 11.18
N ARG A 248 -2.17 -0.34 12.24
CA ARG A 248 -2.39 -1.37 13.28
C ARG A 248 -3.69 -1.13 14.03
N ALA A 249 -3.99 0.13 14.39
CA ALA A 249 -5.26 0.50 15.02
C ALA A 249 -6.47 0.21 14.11
N GLU A 250 -6.36 0.55 12.83
CA GLU A 250 -7.39 0.28 11.84
C GLU A 250 -7.72 -1.22 11.70
N ILE A 251 -6.70 -2.08 11.56
CA ILE A 251 -6.89 -3.54 11.44
C ILE A 251 -7.65 -4.07 12.66
N ALA A 252 -7.24 -3.69 13.87
CA ALA A 252 -7.91 -4.10 15.09
C ALA A 252 -9.33 -3.52 15.19
N GLY A 253 -9.49 -2.23 14.90
CA GLY A 253 -10.78 -1.54 14.90
C GLY A 253 -11.79 -2.19 13.94
N GLU A 254 -11.36 -2.48 12.69
CA GLU A 254 -12.23 -3.13 11.69
C GLU A 254 -12.60 -4.58 12.10
N LEU A 255 -11.63 -5.36 12.58
CA LEU A 255 -11.89 -6.71 13.08
C LEU A 255 -12.94 -6.71 14.20
N ILE A 256 -12.80 -5.80 15.17
CA ILE A 256 -13.71 -5.71 16.32
C ILE A 256 -15.06 -5.12 15.89
N SER A 257 -15.08 -4.07 15.07
CA SER A 257 -16.33 -3.45 14.60
C SER A 257 -17.20 -4.41 13.81
N THR A 258 -16.58 -5.25 12.96
CA THR A 258 -17.31 -6.17 12.08
C THR A 258 -17.58 -7.53 12.72
N GLY A 259 -16.63 -8.05 13.51
CA GLY A 259 -16.69 -9.42 14.05
C GLY A 259 -16.90 -9.52 15.55
N GLY A 260 -16.76 -8.43 16.31
CA GLY A 260 -16.85 -8.43 17.77
C GLY A 260 -18.26 -8.50 18.32
N THR A 261 -18.42 -9.08 19.53
CA THR A 261 -19.64 -8.97 20.32
C THR A 261 -19.83 -7.52 20.82
N ALA A 262 -21.03 -7.15 21.26
CA ALA A 262 -21.29 -5.84 21.85
C ALA A 262 -20.29 -5.52 22.98
N ALA A 263 -20.08 -6.47 23.92
CA ALA A 263 -19.14 -6.30 25.02
C ALA A 263 -17.68 -6.10 24.56
N GLN A 264 -17.26 -6.76 23.47
CA GLN A 264 -15.92 -6.55 22.89
C GLN A 264 -15.81 -5.19 22.23
N LYS A 265 -16.83 -4.73 21.52
CA LYS A 265 -16.88 -3.40 20.93
C LYS A 265 -16.81 -2.31 22.00
N ASP A 266 -17.66 -2.39 23.01
CA ASP A 266 -17.70 -1.44 24.13
C ASP A 266 -16.37 -1.37 24.90
N ARG A 267 -15.68 -2.51 25.02
CA ARG A 267 -14.41 -2.60 25.74
C ARG A 267 -13.25 -2.00 24.96
N TYR A 268 -13.12 -2.30 23.67
CA TYR A 268 -11.88 -2.03 22.94
C TYR A 268 -11.95 -0.81 22.01
N LEU A 269 -13.10 -0.57 21.35
CA LEU A 269 -13.16 0.47 20.33
C LEU A 269 -12.90 1.87 20.88
N PRO A 270 -13.42 2.28 22.06
CA PRO A 270 -13.09 3.60 22.61
C PRO A 270 -11.60 3.78 22.89
N SER A 271 -10.97 2.77 23.47
CA SER A 271 -9.54 2.82 23.83
C SER A 271 -8.60 2.68 22.61
N LEU A 272 -9.08 2.09 21.51
CA LEU A 272 -8.38 2.13 20.23
C LEU A 272 -8.51 3.50 19.58
N ALA A 273 -9.70 4.12 19.64
CA ALA A 273 -9.98 5.40 19.01
C ALA A 273 -9.14 6.55 19.64
N ASP A 274 -9.00 6.56 20.95
CA ASP A 274 -8.21 7.56 21.69
C ASP A 274 -6.70 7.23 21.78
N GLY A 275 -6.29 6.04 21.26
CA GLY A 275 -4.90 5.59 21.26
C GLY A 275 -4.35 5.16 22.63
N SER A 276 -5.18 5.02 23.65
CA SER A 276 -4.76 4.51 24.98
C SER A 276 -4.37 3.03 24.92
N ILE A 277 -4.94 2.26 23.99
CA ILE A 277 -4.55 0.89 23.63
C ILE A 277 -3.90 0.89 22.24
N LEU A 278 -2.69 0.35 22.15
CA LEU A 278 -1.98 0.12 20.90
C LEU A 278 -2.07 -1.36 20.52
N PRO A 279 -2.73 -1.70 19.40
CA PRO A 279 -2.85 -3.09 18.98
C PRO A 279 -1.69 -3.53 18.09
N THR A 280 -1.44 -4.86 18.04
CA THR A 280 -0.60 -5.49 17.03
C THR A 280 -1.28 -6.69 16.39
N ALA A 281 -0.99 -6.92 15.11
CA ALA A 281 -1.47 -8.06 14.34
C ALA A 281 -0.51 -9.24 14.50
N VAL A 282 -1.02 -10.37 15.04
CA VAL A 282 -0.19 -11.54 15.39
C VAL A 282 -0.68 -12.75 14.58
N PHE A 283 -0.30 -12.79 13.29
CA PHE A 283 -0.82 -13.77 12.33
C PHE A 283 0.25 -14.73 11.84
N THR A 284 1.36 -14.21 11.34
CA THR A 284 2.42 -14.93 10.62
C THR A 284 3.21 -15.87 11.54
N GLU A 285 3.56 -17.05 11.02
CA GLU A 285 4.41 -18.02 11.68
C GLU A 285 5.69 -18.28 10.88
N PRO A 286 6.77 -18.81 11.47
CA PRO A 286 7.98 -19.13 10.73
C PRO A 286 7.75 -20.04 9.51
N GLY A 287 6.79 -20.94 9.58
CA GLY A 287 6.40 -21.87 8.51
C GLY A 287 5.16 -21.45 7.70
N SER A 288 4.50 -20.34 8.03
CA SER A 288 3.21 -19.95 7.44
C SER A 288 3.07 -18.43 7.34
N GLY A 289 3.43 -17.87 6.18
CA GLY A 289 3.29 -16.45 5.85
C GLY A 289 2.12 -16.21 4.89
N SER A 290 2.33 -16.44 3.59
CA SER A 290 1.27 -16.29 2.58
C SER A 290 0.15 -17.34 2.74
N ASP A 291 0.48 -18.55 3.20
CA ASP A 291 -0.47 -19.61 3.51
C ASP A 291 -0.85 -19.62 5.01
N LEU A 292 -1.61 -18.60 5.42
CA LEU A 292 -2.10 -18.50 6.80
C LEU A 292 -3.09 -19.62 7.18
N ALA A 293 -3.67 -20.31 6.21
CA ALA A 293 -4.58 -21.44 6.48
C ALA A 293 -3.86 -22.65 7.10
N SER A 294 -2.53 -22.73 6.90
CA SER A 294 -1.66 -23.81 7.40
C SER A 294 -1.00 -23.49 8.75
N LEU A 295 -1.40 -22.40 9.43
CA LEU A 295 -0.82 -22.04 10.73
C LEU A 295 -0.99 -23.16 11.78
N SER A 296 0.01 -23.27 12.67
CA SER A 296 0.17 -24.33 13.65
C SER A 296 0.01 -23.90 15.11
N THR A 297 0.13 -22.60 15.41
CA THR A 297 -0.10 -22.08 16.78
C THR A 297 -1.51 -22.43 17.22
N ARG A 298 -1.61 -23.17 18.32
CA ARG A 298 -2.86 -23.70 18.84
C ARG A 298 -3.30 -22.99 20.11
N ALA A 299 -4.60 -22.91 20.31
CA ALA A 299 -5.23 -22.45 21.55
C ALA A 299 -6.23 -23.50 22.02
N VAL A 300 -5.91 -24.18 23.10
CA VAL A 300 -6.73 -25.24 23.70
C VAL A 300 -7.56 -24.65 24.82
N ARG A 301 -8.88 -24.85 24.79
CA ARG A 301 -9.77 -24.39 25.85
C ARG A 301 -9.57 -25.21 27.12
N ASP A 302 -9.37 -24.52 28.24
CA ASP A 302 -9.24 -25.07 29.60
C ASP A 302 -10.15 -24.24 30.52
N GLY A 303 -11.38 -24.70 30.68
CA GLY A 303 -12.42 -23.98 31.43
C GLY A 303 -12.72 -22.61 30.81
N GLU A 304 -12.47 -21.53 31.57
CA GLU A 304 -12.73 -20.15 31.17
C GLU A 304 -11.55 -19.46 30.48
N VAL A 305 -10.54 -20.23 30.09
CA VAL A 305 -9.37 -19.69 29.37
C VAL A 305 -9.00 -20.53 28.15
N PHE A 306 -8.25 -19.94 27.24
CA PHE A 306 -7.47 -20.63 26.23
C PHE A 306 -6.01 -20.68 26.66
N ARG A 307 -5.36 -21.82 26.50
CA ARG A 307 -3.90 -21.98 26.62
C ARG A 307 -3.29 -21.98 25.23
N VAL A 308 -2.50 -20.95 24.95
CA VAL A 308 -1.86 -20.77 23.65
C VAL A 308 -0.46 -21.36 23.67
N THR A 309 -0.14 -22.16 22.64
CA THR A 309 1.19 -22.75 22.44
C THR A 309 1.57 -22.67 20.95
N GLY A 310 2.75 -22.16 20.66
CA GLY A 310 3.27 -22.01 19.30
C GLY A 310 4.23 -20.84 19.15
N ALA A 311 4.54 -20.47 17.91
CA ALA A 311 5.45 -19.38 17.61
C ALA A 311 4.89 -18.47 16.51
N LYS A 312 5.15 -17.18 16.63
CA LYS A 312 4.80 -16.15 15.66
C LYS A 312 6.04 -15.34 15.28
N THR A 313 6.07 -14.83 14.06
CA THR A 313 7.21 -14.05 13.57
C THR A 313 6.75 -12.84 12.78
N TRP A 314 7.64 -11.85 12.62
CA TRP A 314 7.33 -10.58 11.95
C TRP A 314 6.20 -9.80 12.62
N ILE A 315 6.21 -9.80 13.96
CA ILE A 315 5.17 -9.11 14.74
C ILE A 315 5.62 -7.68 15.03
N THR A 316 5.02 -6.76 14.32
CA THR A 316 5.34 -5.33 14.35
C THR A 316 5.03 -4.74 15.73
N HIS A 317 5.95 -3.98 16.29
CA HIS A 317 5.91 -3.25 17.58
C HIS A 317 5.37 -4.04 18.79
N ALA A 318 5.55 -5.35 18.81
CA ALA A 318 4.96 -6.22 19.84
C ALA A 318 5.32 -5.82 21.28
N VAL A 319 6.50 -5.30 21.54
CA VAL A 319 6.92 -4.83 22.88
C VAL A 319 6.02 -3.70 23.37
N ARG A 320 5.67 -2.73 22.50
CA ARG A 320 4.87 -1.54 22.84
C ARG A 320 3.37 -1.83 22.90
N SER A 321 2.88 -2.87 22.23
CA SER A 321 1.44 -3.12 22.12
C SER A 321 0.81 -3.58 23.42
N ASP A 322 -0.49 -3.28 23.58
CA ASP A 322 -1.33 -3.68 24.72
C ASP A 322 -2.27 -4.83 24.34
N LEU A 323 -2.64 -4.89 23.06
CA LEU A 323 -3.61 -5.83 22.50
C LEU A 323 -3.01 -6.57 21.31
N MET A 324 -3.08 -7.90 21.33
CA MET A 324 -2.77 -8.75 20.19
C MET A 324 -4.07 -9.22 19.52
N THR A 325 -4.25 -8.92 18.22
CA THR A 325 -5.20 -9.66 17.40
C THR A 325 -4.53 -10.96 16.97
N LEU A 326 -4.72 -12.02 17.79
CA LEU A 326 -3.94 -13.24 17.73
C LEU A 326 -4.67 -14.34 16.95
N LEU A 327 -4.13 -14.73 15.80
CA LEU A 327 -4.67 -15.79 14.94
C LEU A 327 -4.14 -17.15 15.39
N VAL A 328 -5.02 -18.08 15.74
CA VAL A 328 -4.69 -19.40 16.31
C VAL A 328 -5.64 -20.50 15.81
N ARG A 329 -5.20 -21.73 15.92
CA ARG A 329 -6.06 -22.90 15.69
C ARG A 329 -6.73 -23.33 16.98
N THR A 330 -8.06 -23.24 17.03
CA THR A 330 -8.87 -23.68 18.18
C THR A 330 -9.55 -25.02 17.92
N GLU A 331 -9.86 -25.34 16.67
CA GLU A 331 -10.47 -26.60 16.25
C GLU A 331 -9.38 -27.50 15.66
N LEU A 332 -8.76 -28.32 16.52
CA LEU A 332 -7.56 -29.08 16.15
C LEU A 332 -7.83 -30.18 15.12
N ASP A 333 -9.03 -30.76 15.17
CA ASP A 333 -9.48 -31.84 14.27
C ASP A 333 -10.05 -31.30 12.94
N VAL A 334 -10.15 -29.96 12.80
CA VAL A 334 -10.69 -29.31 11.59
C VAL A 334 -9.56 -28.74 10.76
N PRO A 335 -9.24 -29.31 9.59
CA PRO A 335 -8.12 -28.86 8.77
C PRO A 335 -8.40 -27.54 8.07
N GLY A 336 -7.30 -26.84 7.70
CA GLY A 336 -7.33 -25.63 6.91
C GLY A 336 -7.97 -24.44 7.65
N ALA A 337 -8.54 -23.52 6.89
CA ALA A 337 -9.06 -22.24 7.39
C ALA A 337 -10.19 -22.35 8.43
N ARG A 338 -10.99 -23.42 8.37
CA ARG A 338 -12.14 -23.60 9.24
C ARG A 338 -11.81 -23.90 10.70
N GLY A 339 -10.59 -24.36 10.97
CA GLY A 339 -10.10 -24.60 12.34
C GLY A 339 -9.52 -23.38 13.03
N ILE A 340 -9.50 -22.23 12.37
CA ILE A 340 -8.78 -21.03 12.79
C ILE A 340 -9.73 -20.01 13.43
N SER A 341 -9.32 -19.49 14.58
CA SER A 341 -10.03 -18.45 15.34
C SER A 341 -9.12 -17.25 15.56
N LEU A 342 -9.72 -16.12 15.95
CA LEU A 342 -9.02 -14.92 16.31
C LEU A 342 -9.32 -14.58 17.77
N LEU A 343 -8.27 -14.36 18.56
CA LEU A 343 -8.36 -13.96 19.96
C LEU A 343 -7.95 -12.49 20.13
N LEU A 344 -8.70 -11.73 20.90
CA LEU A 344 -8.34 -10.40 21.37
C LEU A 344 -7.55 -10.56 22.69
N ALA A 345 -6.24 -10.79 22.55
CA ALA A 345 -5.38 -11.15 23.67
C ALA A 345 -4.69 -9.92 24.26
N ASP A 346 -5.13 -9.47 25.42
CA ASP A 346 -4.47 -8.41 26.17
C ASP A 346 -3.11 -8.88 26.67
N LYS A 347 -2.16 -7.97 26.71
CA LYS A 347 -0.84 -8.16 27.32
C LYS A 347 -0.28 -6.87 27.91
N PRO A 348 0.55 -6.92 28.96
CA PRO A 348 1.31 -5.75 29.40
C PRO A 348 2.34 -5.34 28.36
N ARG A 349 2.62 -4.03 28.30
CA ARG A 349 3.75 -3.51 27.52
C ARG A 349 5.06 -4.01 28.08
N GLY A 350 6.05 -4.16 27.21
CA GLY A 350 7.42 -4.43 27.63
C GLY A 350 8.01 -3.26 28.43
N VAL A 351 8.89 -3.61 29.34
CA VAL A 351 9.67 -2.66 30.14
C VAL A 351 11.16 -2.91 29.93
N GLU A 352 12.00 -1.97 30.33
CA GLU A 352 13.46 -2.15 30.28
C GLU A 352 13.87 -3.43 31.02
N GLY A 353 14.68 -4.25 30.36
CA GLY A 353 15.14 -5.56 30.89
C GLY A 353 14.09 -6.70 30.81
N ASN A 354 12.83 -6.40 30.48
CA ASN A 354 11.81 -7.42 30.30
C ASN A 354 10.83 -7.03 29.16
N PRO A 355 11.17 -7.30 27.89
CA PRO A 355 10.36 -6.90 26.74
C PRO A 355 9.01 -7.64 26.63
N PHE A 356 8.89 -8.82 27.25
CA PHE A 356 7.68 -9.65 27.21
C PHE A 356 7.31 -10.17 28.61
N PRO A 357 6.73 -9.32 29.47
CA PRO A 357 6.50 -9.65 30.88
C PRO A 357 5.32 -10.61 31.13
N ALA A 358 4.49 -10.92 30.12
CA ALA A 358 3.36 -11.81 30.26
C ALA A 358 3.81 -13.26 30.52
N ALA A 359 3.22 -13.94 31.50
CA ALA A 359 3.52 -15.35 31.77
C ALA A 359 3.16 -16.25 30.57
N GLY A 360 4.05 -17.18 30.23
CA GLY A 360 3.87 -18.07 29.09
C GLY A 360 4.12 -17.40 27.72
N MET A 361 4.69 -16.19 27.71
CA MET A 361 5.08 -15.48 26.50
C MET A 361 6.55 -15.07 26.57
N SER A 362 7.27 -15.25 25.49
CA SER A 362 8.64 -14.76 25.31
C SER A 362 8.82 -14.28 23.87
N GLY A 363 9.91 -13.59 23.59
CA GLY A 363 10.22 -13.14 22.24
C GLY A 363 11.56 -12.48 22.11
N SER A 364 11.95 -12.19 20.88
CA SER A 364 13.18 -11.47 20.54
C SER A 364 12.95 -10.53 19.37
N GLU A 365 13.75 -9.47 19.33
CA GLU A 365 13.73 -8.53 18.20
C GLU A 365 14.40 -9.17 16.97
N ILE A 366 13.80 -8.93 15.80
CA ILE A 366 14.37 -9.27 14.50
C ILE A 366 15.02 -8.00 13.93
N PRO A 367 16.36 -7.92 13.82
CA PRO A 367 17.00 -6.79 13.17
C PRO A 367 16.58 -6.67 11.70
N VAL A 368 16.17 -5.48 11.27
CA VAL A 368 15.60 -5.25 9.95
C VAL A 368 16.35 -4.21 9.14
N LEU A 369 16.26 -4.33 7.81
CA LEU A 369 16.91 -3.42 6.86
C LEU A 369 16.32 -2.01 6.91
N GLY A 370 14.99 -1.91 6.88
CA GLY A 370 14.20 -0.68 6.94
C GLY A 370 13.04 -0.84 7.91
N TYR A 371 12.13 0.16 7.99
CA TYR A 371 10.96 0.09 8.87
C TYR A 371 11.32 0.04 10.37
N ARG A 372 12.53 0.47 10.71
CA ARG A 372 13.15 0.28 12.04
C ARG A 372 12.38 0.96 13.18
N GLY A 373 11.71 2.09 12.91
CA GLY A 373 10.89 2.81 13.90
C GLY A 373 9.71 2.03 14.46
N MET A 374 9.35 0.91 13.84
CA MET A 374 8.30 -0.01 14.31
C MET A 374 8.86 -1.20 15.07
N LYS A 375 10.04 -1.68 14.65
CA LYS A 375 10.67 -2.94 15.10
C LYS A 375 9.80 -4.17 14.84
N GLU A 376 10.44 -5.28 14.54
CA GLU A 376 9.80 -6.56 14.28
C GLU A 376 10.25 -7.59 15.32
N TYR A 377 9.36 -8.52 15.66
CA TYR A 377 9.63 -9.48 16.73
C TYR A 377 9.22 -10.90 16.35
N GLU A 378 9.97 -11.85 16.88
CA GLU A 378 9.53 -13.23 17.07
C GLU A 378 8.87 -13.34 18.44
N LEU A 379 7.78 -14.12 18.52
CA LEU A 379 7.06 -14.41 19.75
C LEU A 379 6.93 -15.93 19.91
N ALA A 380 7.16 -16.41 21.11
CA ALA A 380 6.89 -17.79 21.49
C ALA A 380 5.87 -17.83 22.63
N PHE A 381 4.91 -18.75 22.51
CA PHE A 381 3.86 -18.99 23.47
C PHE A 381 4.03 -20.41 24.04
N ASP A 382 4.13 -20.52 25.36
CA ASP A 382 4.20 -21.77 26.09
C ASP A 382 3.17 -21.74 27.24
N GLY A 383 1.95 -22.12 26.92
CA GLY A 383 0.82 -22.06 27.85
C GLY A 383 0.34 -20.63 28.15
N PHE A 384 0.62 -19.67 27.26
CA PHE A 384 0.11 -18.28 27.42
C PHE A 384 -1.42 -18.29 27.56
N THR A 385 -1.91 -17.68 28.63
CA THR A 385 -3.32 -17.78 29.02
C THR A 385 -4.11 -16.58 28.52
N VAL A 386 -5.20 -16.84 27.79
CA VAL A 386 -6.12 -15.82 27.25
C VAL A 386 -7.55 -16.16 27.71
N PRO A 387 -8.33 -15.21 28.24
CA PRO A 387 -9.72 -15.48 28.64
C PRO A 387 -10.57 -16.04 27.49
N ALA A 388 -11.48 -16.94 27.77
CA ALA A 388 -12.37 -17.51 26.76
C ALA A 388 -13.28 -16.44 26.09
N SER A 389 -13.61 -15.38 26.83
CA SER A 389 -14.34 -14.20 26.33
C SER A 389 -13.56 -13.36 25.29
N ALA A 390 -12.25 -13.59 25.15
CA ALA A 390 -11.41 -12.95 24.14
C ALA A 390 -11.59 -13.52 22.73
N LEU A 391 -12.30 -14.64 22.57
CA LEU A 391 -12.64 -15.20 21.27
C LEU A 391 -13.49 -14.21 20.47
N LEU A 392 -12.98 -13.69 19.36
CA LEU A 392 -13.65 -12.67 18.58
C LEU A 392 -15.00 -13.16 18.06
N GLY A 393 -16.08 -12.47 18.46
CA GLY A 393 -17.45 -12.83 18.10
C GLY A 393 -18.00 -14.04 18.85
N GLY A 394 -17.22 -14.68 19.75
CA GLY A 394 -17.66 -15.76 20.63
C GLY A 394 -17.81 -17.14 19.97
N ALA A 395 -17.65 -17.27 18.65
CA ALA A 395 -17.77 -18.53 17.93
C ALA A 395 -16.40 -18.97 17.36
N PRO A 396 -15.94 -20.22 17.62
CA PRO A 396 -14.68 -20.72 17.08
C PRO A 396 -14.76 -20.96 15.57
N GLY A 397 -13.60 -21.08 14.90
CA GLY A 397 -13.50 -21.40 13.48
C GLY A 397 -13.85 -20.26 12.51
N GLN A 398 -14.07 -19.04 13.00
CA GLN A 398 -14.43 -17.88 12.17
C GLN A 398 -13.26 -16.94 11.86
N GLY A 399 -12.11 -17.12 12.52
CA GLY A 399 -11.01 -16.16 12.50
C GLY A 399 -10.44 -15.91 11.11
N PHE A 400 -10.31 -16.93 10.28
CA PHE A 400 -9.81 -16.76 8.91
C PHE A 400 -10.75 -15.91 8.05
N ARG A 401 -12.07 -16.14 8.14
CA ARG A 401 -13.07 -15.35 7.40
C ARG A 401 -13.09 -13.89 7.86
N GLN A 402 -13.02 -13.64 9.17
CA GLN A 402 -12.94 -12.31 9.76
C GLN A 402 -11.70 -11.57 9.28
N LEU A 403 -10.56 -12.25 9.26
CA LEU A 403 -9.30 -11.68 8.79
C LEU A 403 -9.34 -11.34 7.29
N MET A 404 -9.89 -12.21 6.45
CA MET A 404 -9.98 -11.96 4.99
C MET A 404 -10.79 -10.70 4.67
N ALA A 405 -11.86 -10.42 5.42
CA ALA A 405 -12.66 -9.20 5.25
C ALA A 405 -11.87 -7.91 5.55
N THR A 406 -10.90 -7.99 6.47
CA THR A 406 -10.06 -6.85 6.88
C THR A 406 -8.85 -6.63 5.96
N PHE A 407 -8.43 -7.65 5.23
CA PHE A 407 -7.25 -7.57 4.36
C PHE A 407 -7.40 -6.57 3.19
N GLU A 408 -8.63 -6.27 2.77
CA GLU A 408 -8.88 -5.24 1.76
C GLU A 408 -8.39 -3.88 2.28
N SER A 409 -8.80 -3.49 3.49
CA SER A 409 -8.35 -2.24 4.13
C SER A 409 -6.84 -2.23 4.38
N ALA A 410 -6.25 -3.33 4.84
CA ALA A 410 -4.81 -3.43 5.05
C ALA A 410 -4.01 -3.21 3.75
N ARG A 411 -4.49 -3.74 2.60
CA ARG A 411 -3.88 -3.52 1.27
C ARG A 411 -3.99 -2.07 0.82
N ILE A 412 -5.16 -1.44 1.00
CA ILE A 412 -5.39 -0.02 0.67
C ILE A 412 -4.43 0.85 1.49
N GLN A 413 -4.27 0.58 2.76
CA GLN A 413 -3.35 1.32 3.61
C GLN A 413 -1.88 1.09 3.24
N THR A 414 -1.53 -0.13 2.81
CA THR A 414 -0.19 -0.40 2.27
C THR A 414 0.06 0.41 1.00
N ALA A 415 -0.93 0.52 0.12
CA ALA A 415 -0.85 1.37 -1.06
C ALA A 415 -0.69 2.86 -0.71
N ALA A 416 -1.41 3.33 0.30
CA ALA A 416 -1.29 4.70 0.80
C ALA A 416 0.09 4.98 1.41
N ARG A 417 0.62 4.07 2.24
CA ARG A 417 1.99 4.14 2.76
C ARG A 417 3.02 4.15 1.64
N ALA A 418 2.84 3.32 0.62
CA ALA A 418 3.70 3.28 -0.55
C ALA A 418 3.68 4.61 -1.33
N THR A 419 2.50 5.21 -1.50
CA THR A 419 2.36 6.52 -2.14
C THR A 419 3.08 7.60 -1.33
N GLY A 420 2.99 7.59 0.00
CA GLY A 420 3.73 8.50 0.88
C GLY A 420 5.25 8.33 0.76
N VAL A 421 5.74 7.09 0.75
CA VAL A 421 7.18 6.80 0.55
C VAL A 421 7.65 7.25 -0.84
N ALA A 422 6.83 7.04 -1.89
CA ALA A 422 7.12 7.52 -3.24
C ALA A 422 7.23 9.05 -3.30
N GLN A 423 6.32 9.75 -2.62
CA GLN A 423 6.34 11.21 -2.50
C GLN A 423 7.58 11.70 -1.75
N ASN A 424 7.97 11.07 -0.64
CA ASN A 424 9.19 11.39 0.09
C ASN A 424 10.44 11.23 -0.79
N ALA A 425 10.55 10.12 -1.51
CA ALA A 425 11.65 9.89 -2.44
C ALA A 425 11.75 10.98 -3.51
N LEU A 426 10.60 11.37 -4.09
CA LEU A 426 10.51 12.45 -5.07
C LEU A 426 10.98 13.79 -4.49
N GLU A 427 10.50 14.16 -3.31
CA GLU A 427 10.86 15.42 -2.65
C GLU A 427 12.35 15.49 -2.31
N LEU A 428 12.93 14.41 -1.79
CA LEU A 428 14.38 14.32 -1.52
C LEU A 428 15.21 14.41 -2.81
N GLY A 429 14.81 13.67 -3.85
CA GLY A 429 15.48 13.71 -5.16
C GLY A 429 15.44 15.09 -5.80
N LEU A 430 14.28 15.76 -5.73
CA LEU A 430 14.08 17.11 -6.24
C LEU A 430 14.92 18.15 -5.49
N ALA A 431 14.87 18.14 -4.16
CA ALA A 431 15.63 19.06 -3.31
C ALA A 431 17.14 18.94 -3.57
N TYR A 432 17.63 17.70 -3.67
CA TYR A 432 19.04 17.48 -3.98
C TYR A 432 19.40 17.95 -5.40
N ALA A 433 18.57 17.68 -6.39
CA ALA A 433 18.81 18.06 -7.78
C ALA A 433 18.84 19.57 -7.99
N LEU A 434 18.10 20.34 -7.20
CA LEU A 434 18.09 21.81 -7.23
C LEU A 434 19.38 22.41 -6.67
N THR A 435 20.00 21.78 -5.68
CA THR A 435 21.15 22.34 -4.96
C THR A 435 22.50 21.81 -5.45
N ARG A 436 22.56 20.53 -5.84
CA ARG A 436 23.80 19.89 -6.31
C ARG A 436 24.21 20.39 -7.68
N LYS A 437 25.45 20.88 -7.80
CA LYS A 437 26.00 21.33 -9.07
C LYS A 437 27.05 20.36 -9.61
N GLN A 438 26.98 20.10 -10.90
CA GLN A 438 28.02 19.41 -11.68
C GLN A 438 28.14 20.08 -13.05
N PHE A 439 29.33 20.09 -13.65
CA PHE A 439 29.60 20.76 -14.93
C PHE A 439 29.12 22.23 -14.94
N GLY A 440 29.27 22.91 -13.78
CA GLY A 440 28.99 24.35 -13.63
C GLY A 440 27.52 24.73 -13.41
N ARG A 441 26.57 23.77 -13.34
CA ARG A 441 25.12 24.02 -13.20
C ARG A 441 24.44 23.03 -12.29
N PRO A 442 23.25 23.34 -11.72
CA PRO A 442 22.44 22.41 -10.98
C PRO A 442 22.11 21.14 -11.78
N ILE A 443 22.12 19.98 -11.11
CA ILE A 443 21.90 18.72 -11.84
C ILE A 443 20.47 18.55 -12.35
N ILE A 444 19.50 19.29 -11.82
CA ILE A 444 18.12 19.34 -12.33
C ILE A 444 18.06 19.84 -13.79
N GLU A 445 19.05 20.58 -14.27
CA GLU A 445 19.10 21.06 -15.65
C GLU A 445 19.49 19.97 -16.67
N PHE A 446 19.98 18.81 -16.20
CA PHE A 446 20.30 17.71 -17.09
C PHE A 446 19.04 16.93 -17.47
N PRO A 447 18.76 16.68 -18.76
CA PRO A 447 17.54 16.01 -19.21
C PRO A 447 17.31 14.66 -18.53
N ARG A 448 18.37 13.85 -18.34
CA ARG A 448 18.25 12.53 -17.70
C ARG A 448 17.84 12.58 -16.22
N VAL A 449 18.19 13.65 -15.51
CA VAL A 449 17.74 13.89 -14.12
C VAL A 449 16.27 14.34 -14.13
N ARG A 450 15.93 15.28 -15.03
CA ARG A 450 14.53 15.73 -15.21
C ARG A 450 13.60 14.59 -15.61
N ASP A 451 14.03 13.71 -16.51
CA ASP A 451 13.22 12.56 -16.92
C ASP A 451 12.85 11.67 -15.73
N LYS A 452 13.82 11.38 -14.84
CA LYS A 452 13.57 10.62 -13.62
C LYS A 452 12.56 11.33 -12.72
N LEU A 453 12.80 12.61 -12.40
CA LEU A 453 11.92 13.39 -11.52
C LEU A 453 10.50 13.53 -12.09
N ALA A 454 10.35 13.73 -13.40
CA ALA A 454 9.04 13.80 -14.04
C ALA A 454 8.29 12.46 -13.92
N MET A 455 8.96 11.34 -14.18
CA MET A 455 8.33 10.02 -14.03
C MET A 455 7.98 9.71 -12.58
N MET A 456 8.86 10.03 -11.63
CA MET A 456 8.57 9.90 -10.21
C MET A 456 7.29 10.66 -9.81
N ALA A 457 7.14 11.89 -10.32
CA ALA A 457 5.97 12.73 -10.04
C ALA A 457 4.69 12.14 -10.66
N VAL A 458 4.74 11.76 -11.94
CA VAL A 458 3.58 11.22 -12.67
C VAL A 458 3.14 9.89 -12.07
N GLU A 459 4.06 8.97 -11.81
CA GLU A 459 3.72 7.66 -11.23
C GLU A 459 3.23 7.76 -9.78
N THR A 460 3.73 8.71 -9.00
CA THR A 460 3.19 8.98 -7.65
C THR A 460 1.72 9.42 -7.72
N LEU A 461 1.35 10.29 -8.66
CA LEU A 461 -0.04 10.69 -8.86
C LEU A 461 -0.91 9.51 -9.32
N ILE A 462 -0.42 8.69 -10.25
CA ILE A 462 -1.13 7.49 -10.72
C ILE A 462 -1.40 6.53 -9.54
N ALA A 463 -0.37 6.22 -8.75
CA ALA A 463 -0.50 5.37 -7.56
C ALA A 463 -1.50 5.95 -6.55
N ARG A 464 -1.44 7.27 -6.32
CA ARG A 464 -2.38 8.00 -5.45
C ARG A 464 -3.82 7.87 -5.92
N GLN A 465 -4.11 8.15 -7.20
CA GLN A 465 -5.46 8.07 -7.74
C GLN A 465 -6.02 6.64 -7.68
N LEU A 466 -5.20 5.63 -7.94
CA LEU A 466 -5.59 4.23 -7.84
C LEU A 466 -5.85 3.81 -6.37
N THR A 467 -5.04 4.31 -5.43
CA THR A 467 -5.22 4.08 -3.99
C THR A 467 -6.52 4.72 -3.49
N TYR A 468 -6.78 5.97 -3.86
CA TYR A 468 -8.01 6.67 -3.48
C TYR A 468 -9.26 6.04 -4.11
N PHE A 469 -9.14 5.53 -5.34
CA PHE A 469 -10.20 4.74 -5.96
C PHE A 469 -10.53 3.49 -5.13
N ALA A 470 -9.53 2.70 -4.77
CA ALA A 470 -9.72 1.51 -3.95
C ALA A 470 -10.34 1.84 -2.58
N ALA A 471 -9.90 2.94 -1.95
CA ALA A 471 -10.47 3.42 -0.69
C ALA A 471 -11.95 3.80 -0.81
N ARG A 472 -12.30 4.58 -1.86
CA ARG A 472 -13.70 4.92 -2.15
C ARG A 472 -14.56 3.69 -2.45
N CYS A 473 -14.01 2.69 -3.16
CA CYS A 473 -14.71 1.42 -3.38
C CYS A 473 -15.03 0.73 -2.06
N LYS A 474 -14.06 0.67 -1.14
CA LYS A 474 -14.26 0.06 0.19
C LYS A 474 -15.32 0.81 1.00
N ASP A 475 -15.36 2.14 0.94
CA ASP A 475 -16.37 2.98 1.61
C ASP A 475 -17.81 2.72 1.11
N THR A 476 -17.98 2.12 -0.07
CA THR A 476 -19.32 1.68 -0.52
C THR A 476 -19.85 0.43 0.20
N GLY A 477 -19.05 -0.21 1.04
CA GLY A 477 -19.38 -1.47 1.72
C GLY A 477 -19.34 -2.71 0.82
N LYS A 478 -18.93 -2.58 -0.44
CA LYS A 478 -18.79 -3.69 -1.39
C LYS A 478 -17.42 -4.36 -1.24
N ARG A 479 -17.35 -5.61 -1.69
CA ARG A 479 -16.08 -6.32 -1.83
C ARG A 479 -15.17 -5.59 -2.83
N CYS A 480 -13.92 -5.36 -2.45
CA CYS A 480 -12.96 -4.59 -3.25
C CYS A 480 -11.54 -5.21 -3.22
N ASP A 481 -11.43 -6.50 -3.08
CA ASP A 481 -10.14 -7.20 -3.01
C ASP A 481 -9.29 -7.04 -4.28
N VAL A 482 -9.94 -6.94 -5.45
CA VAL A 482 -9.28 -6.68 -6.74
C VAL A 482 -8.70 -5.27 -6.78
N GLU A 483 -9.51 -4.26 -6.48
CA GLU A 483 -9.12 -2.85 -6.48
C GLU A 483 -8.03 -2.58 -5.43
N ALA A 484 -8.18 -3.12 -4.23
CA ALA A 484 -7.18 -3.05 -3.17
C ALA A 484 -5.87 -3.74 -3.56
N GLY A 485 -5.96 -4.89 -4.24
CA GLY A 485 -4.83 -5.61 -4.80
C GLY A 485 -4.08 -4.80 -5.86
N MET A 486 -4.80 -4.21 -6.83
CA MET A 486 -4.25 -3.34 -7.88
C MET A 486 -3.54 -2.12 -7.29
N ALA A 487 -4.19 -1.43 -6.35
CA ALA A 487 -3.62 -0.27 -5.68
C ALA A 487 -2.31 -0.62 -4.97
N LYS A 488 -2.29 -1.72 -4.19
CA LYS A 488 -1.09 -2.16 -3.48
C LYS A 488 0.04 -2.58 -4.43
N LEU A 489 -0.30 -3.31 -5.48
CA LEU A 489 0.68 -3.81 -6.46
C LEU A 489 1.39 -2.65 -7.17
N VAL A 490 0.64 -1.69 -7.70
CA VAL A 490 1.18 -0.53 -8.43
C VAL A 490 1.91 0.41 -7.50
N ALA A 491 1.33 0.79 -6.35
CA ALA A 491 1.94 1.75 -5.44
C ALA A 491 3.26 1.23 -4.84
N ALA A 492 3.35 -0.06 -4.49
CA ALA A 492 4.58 -0.66 -3.98
C ALA A 492 5.71 -0.64 -5.04
N ARG A 493 5.39 -0.93 -6.31
CA ARG A 493 6.35 -0.80 -7.43
C ARG A 493 6.81 0.65 -7.59
N VAL A 494 5.88 1.60 -7.56
CA VAL A 494 6.18 3.03 -7.71
C VAL A 494 7.07 3.52 -6.56
N ALA A 495 6.78 3.14 -5.32
CA ALA A 495 7.61 3.50 -4.16
C ALA A 495 9.05 3.01 -4.32
N TRP A 496 9.23 1.76 -4.75
CA TRP A 496 10.55 1.21 -5.00
C TRP A 496 11.28 1.93 -6.15
N ALA A 497 10.62 2.14 -7.28
CA ALA A 497 11.21 2.81 -8.44
C ALA A 497 11.61 4.27 -8.13
N ASN A 498 10.78 4.98 -7.35
CA ASN A 498 11.07 6.34 -6.92
C ASN A 498 12.24 6.39 -5.94
N ALA A 499 12.29 5.47 -4.97
CA ALA A 499 13.37 5.41 -3.99
C ALA A 499 14.73 5.11 -4.66
N ASP A 500 14.77 4.16 -5.60
CA ASP A 500 15.95 3.84 -6.41
C ASP A 500 16.38 5.05 -7.28
N SER A 501 15.42 5.70 -7.95
CA SER A 501 15.70 6.89 -8.77
C SER A 501 16.20 8.06 -7.93
N ALA A 502 15.65 8.29 -6.74
CA ALA A 502 16.10 9.33 -5.83
C ALA A 502 17.53 9.06 -5.34
N LEU A 503 17.83 7.83 -4.96
CA LEU A 503 19.19 7.43 -4.57
C LEU A 503 20.17 7.61 -5.72
N GLN A 504 19.80 7.21 -6.94
CA GLN A 504 20.61 7.41 -8.14
C GLN A 504 20.87 8.91 -8.43
N ILE A 505 19.88 9.78 -8.20
CA ILE A 505 20.03 11.25 -8.35
C ILE A 505 21.06 11.80 -7.34
N HIS A 506 21.11 11.25 -6.12
CA HIS A 506 22.09 11.64 -5.12
C HIS A 506 23.51 11.15 -5.46
N GLY A 507 23.67 10.17 -6.34
CA GLY A 507 24.95 9.56 -6.66
C GLY A 507 25.63 8.96 -5.43
N GLY A 508 26.93 9.16 -5.24
CA GLY A 508 27.66 8.64 -4.08
C GLY A 508 27.09 9.05 -2.71
N ASN A 509 26.53 10.25 -2.63
CA ASN A 509 25.86 10.73 -1.40
C ASN A 509 24.61 9.90 -1.07
N GLY A 510 23.91 9.36 -2.06
CA GLY A 510 22.77 8.48 -1.83
C GLY A 510 23.14 7.17 -1.15
N TYR A 511 24.40 6.75 -1.23
CA TYR A 511 24.90 5.53 -0.59
C TYR A 511 25.43 5.78 0.84
N ALA A 512 25.46 7.02 1.29
CA ALA A 512 25.89 7.39 2.63
C ALA A 512 24.70 7.46 3.62
N LEU A 513 24.86 6.87 4.80
CA LEU A 513 23.79 6.79 5.82
C LEU A 513 23.34 8.15 6.37
N GLU A 514 24.13 9.21 6.21
CA GLU A 514 23.77 10.55 6.62
C GLU A 514 22.68 11.19 5.75
N TYR A 515 22.52 10.71 4.51
CA TYR A 515 21.47 11.18 3.60
C TYR A 515 20.19 10.36 3.78
N PRO A 516 19.04 11.01 4.04
CA PRO A 516 17.76 10.32 4.30
C PRO A 516 17.29 9.38 3.18
N VAL A 517 17.76 9.61 1.95
CA VAL A 517 17.35 8.81 0.78
C VAL A 517 17.74 7.33 0.91
N SER A 518 18.85 7.02 1.60
CA SER A 518 19.28 5.63 1.86
C SER A 518 18.27 4.88 2.74
N ARG A 519 17.75 5.56 3.78
CA ARG A 519 16.64 5.05 4.60
C ARG A 519 15.39 4.80 3.77
N VAL A 520 15.01 5.77 2.92
CA VAL A 520 13.79 5.66 2.10
C VAL A 520 13.88 4.46 1.16
N LEU A 521 15.05 4.14 0.60
CA LEU A 521 15.25 2.93 -0.19
C LEU A 521 14.99 1.66 0.64
N CYS A 522 15.55 1.58 1.85
CA CYS A 522 15.32 0.45 2.75
C CYS A 522 13.84 0.30 3.12
N ASP A 523 13.18 1.41 3.44
CA ASP A 523 11.76 1.47 3.79
C ASP A 523 10.86 1.07 2.60
N ALA A 524 11.20 1.48 1.38
CA ALA A 524 10.42 1.15 0.19
C ALA A 524 10.42 -0.36 -0.12
N ARG A 525 11.49 -1.08 0.23
CA ARG A 525 11.62 -2.51 -0.13
C ARG A 525 10.55 -3.38 0.52
N ILE A 526 10.16 -3.10 1.78
CA ILE A 526 9.21 -3.91 2.52
C ILE A 526 7.79 -3.88 1.90
N LEU A 527 7.42 -2.77 1.25
CA LEU A 527 6.08 -2.55 0.71
C LEU A 527 5.64 -3.60 -0.31
N ASN A 528 6.58 -4.25 -0.99
CA ASN A 528 6.30 -5.34 -1.93
C ASN A 528 6.30 -6.73 -1.29
N ILE A 529 6.70 -6.82 -0.01
CA ILE A 529 6.88 -8.09 0.71
C ILE A 529 5.71 -8.33 1.67
N PHE A 530 5.45 -7.39 2.60
CA PHE A 530 4.48 -7.59 3.67
C PHE A 530 3.02 -7.33 3.22
N GLU A 531 2.07 -7.72 4.06
CA GLU A 531 0.61 -7.53 3.86
C GLU A 531 0.13 -8.07 2.50
N GLY A 532 0.66 -9.24 2.14
CA GLY A 532 0.47 -9.92 0.86
C GLY A 532 1.53 -9.51 -0.16
N ALA A 533 2.47 -10.42 -0.43
CA ALA A 533 3.51 -10.23 -1.44
C ALA A 533 2.94 -9.86 -2.81
N GLY A 534 3.74 -9.22 -3.66
CA GLY A 534 3.32 -8.82 -5.00
C GLY A 534 2.71 -9.97 -5.80
N GLU A 535 3.26 -11.17 -5.67
CA GLU A 535 2.79 -12.40 -6.28
C GLU A 535 1.38 -12.78 -5.80
N ILE A 536 1.11 -12.62 -4.50
CA ILE A 536 -0.21 -12.89 -3.92
C ILE A 536 -1.24 -11.84 -4.39
N GLN A 537 -0.84 -10.56 -4.49
CA GLN A 537 -1.73 -9.53 -5.05
C GLN A 537 -2.09 -9.85 -6.50
N ALA A 538 -1.11 -10.22 -7.32
CA ALA A 538 -1.34 -10.59 -8.71
C ALA A 538 -2.28 -11.81 -8.82
N HIS A 539 -2.12 -12.81 -7.95
CA HIS A 539 -3.03 -13.95 -7.88
C HIS A 539 -4.47 -13.54 -7.53
N VAL A 540 -4.64 -12.69 -6.52
CA VAL A 540 -5.97 -12.18 -6.11
C VAL A 540 -6.64 -11.41 -7.24
N ILE A 541 -5.90 -10.52 -7.91
CA ILE A 541 -6.41 -9.72 -9.04
C ILE A 541 -6.82 -10.64 -10.20
N ALA A 542 -5.93 -11.54 -10.63
CA ALA A 542 -6.22 -12.43 -11.75
C ALA A 542 -7.44 -13.32 -11.47
N ARG A 543 -7.51 -13.92 -10.27
CA ARG A 543 -8.64 -14.76 -9.86
C ARG A 543 -9.96 -13.99 -9.76
N GLY A 544 -9.90 -12.72 -9.34
CA GLY A 544 -11.10 -11.90 -9.19
C GLY A 544 -11.66 -11.39 -10.54
N LEU A 545 -10.82 -11.32 -11.59
CA LEU A 545 -11.19 -10.82 -12.91
C LEU A 545 -11.45 -11.92 -13.95
N LEU A 546 -10.99 -13.14 -13.74
CA LEU A 546 -11.16 -14.29 -14.64
C LEU A 546 -12.26 -15.22 -14.17
#